data_3885f47d2cca70de3fc776da556f8752
#
_entry.id   3885f47d2cca70de3fc776da556f8752
#
_cell.length_a   1.000
_cell.length_b   1.000
_cell.length_c   1.000
_cell.angle_alpha   90.00
_cell.angle_beta   90.00
_cell.angle_gamma   90.00
#
_symmetry.space_group_name_H-M   'P 1'
#
loop_
_entity.id
_entity.type
_entity.pdbx_description
1 polymer ?
#
loop_
_entity_poly.entity_id
_entity_poly.type
_entity_poly.pdbx_seq_one_letter_code
_entity_poly.pdbx_strand_id
1 'polypeptide(L)'
;MAGIYIAMGAMVYLSISDKLAASLFFATGILLVLNLHNRLFTRVCPLFAYNGSYRPGDLFIAWIGNGIGTALVAILIHFTRFEAGILGRIEEIVIPKLADSPVSLTILGLFCALFVAFAVFVGGIRQKQGTFAQIFYVWLFITAFV
;
A
#
# COMPACT_ATOMS: atom_id res chain seq x y z
N MET A 1 7.68 -6.73 8.14
CA MET A 1 7.74 -5.29 8.46
C MET A 1 7.02 -4.40 7.44
N ALA A 2 7.17 -4.59 6.11
CA ALA A 2 6.49 -3.75 5.12
C ALA A 2 4.96 -3.67 5.30
N GLY A 3 4.31 -4.80 5.60
CA GLY A 3 2.86 -4.82 5.86
C GLY A 3 2.42 -3.91 7.01
N ILE A 4 3.23 -3.80 8.06
CA ILE A 4 2.96 -2.89 9.19
C ILE A 4 2.94 -1.43 8.72
N TYR A 5 3.94 -0.99 7.96
CA TYR A 5 4.03 0.40 7.48
C TYR A 5 2.89 0.76 6.53
N ILE A 6 2.51 -0.19 5.64
CA ILE A 6 1.36 0.01 4.76
C ILE A 6 0.06 0.09 5.56
N ALA A 7 -0.12 -0.77 6.56
CA ALA A 7 -1.30 -0.76 7.42
C ALA A 7 -1.39 0.53 8.26
N MET A 8 -0.26 1.05 8.75
CA MET A 8 -0.23 2.36 9.41
C MET A 8 -0.65 3.49 8.46
N GLY A 9 -0.15 3.48 7.21
CA GLY A 9 -0.60 4.41 6.18
C GLY A 9 -2.10 4.29 5.89
N ALA A 10 -2.62 3.06 5.80
CA ALA A 10 -4.04 2.79 5.59
C ALA A 10 -4.91 3.28 6.76
N MET A 11 -4.45 3.13 7.99
CA MET A 11 -5.14 3.65 9.18
C MET A 11 -5.29 5.17 9.10
N VAL A 12 -4.22 5.88 8.74
CA VAL A 12 -4.27 7.33 8.56
C VAL A 12 -5.21 7.71 7.42
N TYR A 13 -5.16 6.98 6.29
CA TYR A 13 -6.08 7.17 5.17
C TYR A 13 -7.55 7.07 5.59
N LEU A 14 -7.90 6.04 6.36
CA LEU A 14 -9.27 5.82 6.82
C LEU A 14 -9.74 6.85 7.85
N SER A 15 -8.81 7.53 8.53
CA SER A 15 -9.12 8.57 9.53
C SER A 15 -9.36 9.95 8.93
N ILE A 16 -9.07 10.15 7.63
CA ILE A 16 -9.18 11.45 6.96
C ILE A 16 -10.33 11.40 5.94
N SER A 17 -11.25 12.35 6.03
CA SER A 17 -12.42 12.41 5.14
C SER A 17 -12.08 12.89 3.73
N ASP A 18 -11.16 13.84 3.61
CA ASP A 18 -10.70 14.34 2.31
C ASP A 18 -9.80 13.33 1.61
N LYS A 19 -10.22 12.86 0.43
CA LYS A 19 -9.53 11.81 -0.31
C LYS A 19 -8.12 12.20 -0.73
N LEU A 20 -7.92 13.47 -1.13
CA LEU A 20 -6.61 13.95 -1.59
C LEU A 20 -5.62 13.97 -0.43
N ALA A 21 -6.02 14.56 0.71
CA ALA A 21 -5.20 14.55 1.91
C ALA A 21 -4.95 13.13 2.42
N ALA A 22 -5.97 12.28 2.46
CA ALA A 22 -5.87 10.89 2.88
C ALA A 22 -4.84 10.12 2.03
N SER A 23 -4.87 10.28 0.70
CA SER A 23 -3.92 9.61 -0.21
C SER A 23 -2.48 10.11 -0.03
N LEU A 24 -2.30 11.41 0.22
CA LEU A 24 -0.99 11.98 0.53
C LEU A 24 -0.39 11.34 1.79
N PHE A 25 -1.19 11.23 2.85
CA PHE A 25 -0.72 10.60 4.08
C PHE A 25 -0.55 9.08 3.94
N PHE A 26 -1.37 8.40 3.16
CA PHE A 26 -1.16 6.98 2.83
C PHE A 26 0.19 6.74 2.15
N ALA A 27 0.61 7.65 1.27
CA ALA A 27 1.91 7.58 0.61
C ALA A 27 3.09 7.55 1.59
N THR A 28 2.94 8.08 2.81
CA THR A 28 3.98 8.02 3.85
C THR A 28 4.32 6.57 4.24
N GLY A 29 3.33 5.68 4.28
CA GLY A 29 3.53 4.25 4.51
C GLY A 29 4.42 3.61 3.44
N ILE A 30 4.20 3.96 2.17
CA ILE A 30 5.02 3.49 1.04
C ILE A 30 6.43 4.09 1.11
N LEU A 31 6.56 5.38 1.44
CA LEU A 31 7.85 6.02 1.61
C LEU A 31 8.69 5.37 2.72
N LEU A 32 8.07 5.00 3.84
CA LEU A 32 8.74 4.25 4.91
C LEU A 32 9.26 2.90 4.41
N VAL A 33 8.45 2.16 3.65
CA VAL A 33 8.87 0.88 3.04
C VAL A 33 10.06 1.07 2.11
N LEU A 34 10.07 2.12 1.29
CA LEU A 34 11.14 2.41 0.33
C LEU A 34 12.44 2.80 1.05
N ASN A 35 12.36 3.74 2.00
CA ASN A 35 13.54 4.26 2.69
C ASN A 35 14.16 3.25 3.67
N LEU A 36 13.33 2.40 4.29
CA LEU A 36 13.80 1.33 5.17
C LEU A 36 14.15 0.03 4.41
N HIS A 37 14.12 0.07 3.07
CA HIS A 37 14.47 -1.06 2.20
C HIS A 37 13.72 -2.36 2.50
N ASN A 38 12.47 -2.24 3.00
CA ASN A 38 11.66 -3.40 3.34
C ASN A 38 11.12 -4.10 2.07
N ARG A 39 10.93 -5.42 2.18
CA ARG A 39 10.40 -6.24 1.09
C ARG A 39 8.87 -6.12 1.03
N LEU A 40 8.38 -5.18 0.25
CA LEU A 40 6.96 -5.08 -0.09
C LEU A 40 6.66 -5.98 -1.29
N PHE A 41 5.58 -6.74 -1.25
CA PHE A 41 5.20 -7.66 -2.33
C PHE A 41 5.10 -6.94 -3.68
N THR A 42 4.43 -5.79 -3.72
CA THR A 42 4.29 -4.94 -4.92
C THR A 42 5.60 -4.33 -5.41
N ARG A 43 6.68 -4.34 -4.62
CA ARG A 43 8.03 -4.00 -5.04
C ARG A 43 8.79 -5.22 -5.53
N VAL A 44 8.64 -6.35 -4.85
CA VAL A 44 9.38 -7.59 -5.18
C VAL A 44 8.89 -8.17 -6.51
N CYS A 45 7.57 -8.15 -6.78
CA CYS A 45 6.99 -8.66 -8.02
C CYS A 45 7.57 -8.01 -9.29
N PRO A 46 7.52 -6.68 -9.48
CA PRO A 46 8.06 -6.06 -10.69
C PRO A 46 9.57 -6.23 -10.81
N LEU A 47 10.33 -6.23 -9.72
CA LEU A 47 11.77 -6.46 -9.75
C LEU A 47 12.13 -7.92 -10.06
N PHE A 48 11.32 -8.87 -9.63
CA PHE A 48 11.44 -10.27 -10.04
C PHE A 48 11.25 -10.42 -11.55
N ALA A 49 10.21 -9.80 -12.11
CA ALA A 49 9.91 -9.85 -13.53
C ALA A 49 10.94 -9.10 -14.40
N TYR A 50 11.45 -7.96 -13.91
CA TYR A 50 12.32 -7.07 -14.67
C TYR A 50 13.79 -7.54 -14.75
N ASN A 51 14.37 -7.94 -13.62
CA ASN A 51 15.80 -8.23 -13.54
C ASN A 51 16.17 -9.52 -12.82
N GLY A 52 15.20 -10.33 -12.43
CA GLY A 52 15.44 -11.59 -11.73
C GLY A 52 16.13 -11.47 -10.37
N SER A 53 16.10 -10.27 -9.76
CA SER A 53 16.81 -10.00 -8.49
C SER A 53 16.27 -10.79 -7.30
N TYR A 54 15.10 -11.40 -7.43
CA TYR A 54 14.44 -12.18 -6.39
C TYR A 54 14.13 -13.59 -6.87
N ARG A 55 13.99 -14.53 -5.94
CA ARG A 55 13.56 -15.89 -6.21
C ARG A 55 12.05 -16.03 -6.01
N PRO A 56 11.36 -17.01 -6.61
CA PRO A 56 9.93 -17.25 -6.37
C PRO A 56 9.57 -17.38 -4.89
N GLY A 57 10.45 -17.98 -4.08
CA GLY A 57 10.28 -18.06 -2.62
C GLY A 57 10.27 -16.70 -1.92
N ASP A 58 11.02 -15.72 -2.42
CA ASP A 58 11.03 -14.36 -1.86
C ASP A 58 9.68 -13.66 -2.05
N LEU A 59 8.99 -13.91 -3.19
CA LEU A 59 7.64 -13.40 -3.43
C LEU A 59 6.66 -13.97 -2.41
N PHE A 60 6.69 -15.29 -2.20
CA PHE A 60 5.80 -15.95 -1.26
C PHE A 60 6.02 -15.48 0.18
N ILE A 61 7.28 -15.38 0.61
CA ILE A 61 7.64 -14.85 1.93
C ILE A 61 7.20 -13.39 2.08
N ALA A 62 7.41 -12.56 1.05
CA ALA A 62 6.97 -11.17 1.08
C ALA A 62 5.44 -11.06 1.18
N TRP A 63 4.70 -11.88 0.42
CA TRP A 63 3.24 -11.91 0.43
C TRP A 63 2.69 -12.28 1.81
N ILE A 64 3.12 -13.42 2.37
CA ILE A 64 2.69 -13.87 3.70
C ILE A 64 3.12 -12.86 4.78
N GLY A 65 4.38 -12.41 4.76
CA GLY A 65 4.90 -11.48 5.75
C GLY A 65 4.20 -10.12 5.73
N ASN A 66 3.79 -9.64 4.56
CA ASN A 66 2.99 -8.42 4.45
C ASN A 66 1.57 -8.66 4.97
N GLY A 67 0.94 -9.78 4.65
CA GLY A 67 -0.37 -10.16 5.17
C GLY A 67 -0.40 -10.25 6.70
N ILE A 68 0.57 -10.95 7.29
CA ILE A 68 0.69 -11.05 8.75
C ILE A 68 0.90 -9.67 9.39
N GLY A 69 1.78 -8.83 8.79
CA GLY A 69 2.03 -7.48 9.29
C GLY A 69 0.79 -6.59 9.26
N THR A 70 -0.01 -6.67 8.18
CA THR A 70 -1.26 -5.94 8.05
C THR A 70 -2.32 -6.44 9.04
N ALA A 71 -2.46 -7.76 9.19
CA ALA A 71 -3.40 -8.36 10.13
C ALA A 71 -3.06 -7.99 11.58
N LEU A 72 -1.77 -7.97 11.94
CA LEU A 72 -1.33 -7.55 13.27
C LEU A 72 -1.78 -6.13 13.58
N VAL A 73 -1.58 -5.19 12.66
CA VAL A 73 -2.01 -3.79 12.86
C VAL A 73 -3.53 -3.69 12.97
N ALA A 74 -4.27 -4.42 12.12
CA ALA A 74 -5.74 -4.46 12.17
C ALA A 74 -6.25 -4.94 13.53
N ILE A 75 -5.65 -6.01 14.08
CA ILE A 75 -5.98 -6.53 15.42
C ILE A 75 -5.65 -5.50 16.50
N LEU A 76 -4.48 -4.85 16.42
CA LEU A 76 -4.09 -3.85 17.41
C LEU A 76 -5.01 -2.62 17.41
N ILE A 77 -5.48 -2.19 16.24
CA ILE A 77 -6.42 -1.06 16.10
C ILE A 77 -7.73 -1.37 16.82
N HIS A 78 -8.20 -2.62 16.77
CA HIS A 78 -9.43 -3.05 17.44
C HIS A 78 -9.43 -2.78 18.95
N PHE A 79 -8.26 -2.71 19.57
CA PHE A 79 -8.11 -2.38 20.99
C PHE A 79 -7.90 -0.87 21.25
N THR A 80 -8.06 -0.02 20.24
CA THR A 80 -7.82 1.42 20.35
C THR A 80 -9.10 2.21 20.12
N ARG A 81 -9.11 3.46 20.63
CA ARG A 81 -10.20 4.41 20.35
C ARG A 81 -10.36 4.79 18.87
N PHE A 82 -9.38 4.47 18.03
CA PHE A 82 -9.44 4.72 16.59
C PHE A 82 -10.45 3.82 15.87
N GLU A 83 -10.78 2.66 16.42
CA GLU A 83 -11.73 1.73 15.82
C GLU A 83 -13.06 2.40 15.49
N ALA A 84 -13.68 3.07 16.46
CA ALA A 84 -14.98 3.71 16.26
C ALA A 84 -14.98 4.77 15.14
N GLY A 85 -13.87 5.49 14.96
CA GLY A 85 -13.72 6.49 13.90
C GLY A 85 -13.49 5.91 12.51
N ILE A 86 -12.99 4.68 12.42
CA ILE A 86 -12.59 4.04 11.16
C ILE A 86 -13.66 3.08 10.64
N LEU A 87 -14.48 2.48 11.52
CA LEU A 87 -15.46 1.45 11.16
C LEU A 87 -16.42 1.91 10.07
N GLY A 88 -17.04 3.08 10.22
CA GLY A 88 -17.96 3.60 9.21
C GLY A 88 -17.29 3.77 7.83
N ARG A 89 -16.04 4.19 7.83
CA ARG A 89 -15.26 4.37 6.59
C ARG A 89 -14.87 3.03 5.97
N ILE A 90 -14.58 2.02 6.80
CA ILE A 90 -14.33 0.65 6.33
C ILE A 90 -15.58 0.09 5.66
N GLU A 91 -16.76 0.25 6.28
CA GLU A 91 -18.02 -0.22 5.71
C GLU A 91 -18.33 0.44 4.37
N GLU A 92 -18.18 1.76 4.24
CA GLU A 92 -18.34 2.47 2.98
C GLU A 92 -17.46 1.94 1.84
N ILE A 93 -16.24 1.47 2.15
CA ILE A 93 -15.29 0.98 1.15
C ILE A 93 -15.46 -0.52 0.89
N VAL A 94 -15.73 -1.30 1.92
CA VAL A 94 -15.73 -2.78 1.84
C VAL A 94 -17.06 -3.32 1.33
N ILE A 95 -18.19 -2.74 1.76
CA ILE A 95 -19.52 -3.24 1.34
C ILE A 95 -19.68 -3.22 -0.19
N PRO A 96 -19.40 -2.12 -0.90
CA PRO A 96 -19.48 -2.12 -2.37
C PRO A 96 -18.55 -3.13 -3.02
N LYS A 97 -17.35 -3.34 -2.45
CA LYS A 97 -16.39 -4.32 -2.99
C LYS A 97 -16.88 -5.76 -2.81
N LEU A 98 -17.52 -6.08 -1.68
CA LEU A 98 -18.09 -7.42 -1.46
C LEU A 98 -19.30 -7.70 -2.35
N ALA A 99 -20.02 -6.65 -2.77
CA ALA A 99 -21.16 -6.75 -3.69
C ALA A 99 -20.76 -6.79 -5.17
N ASP A 100 -19.49 -6.51 -5.49
CA ASP A 100 -19.00 -6.44 -6.87
C ASP A 100 -18.70 -7.83 -7.45
N SER A 101 -18.66 -7.91 -8.79
CA SER A 101 -18.37 -9.17 -9.48
C SER A 101 -16.89 -9.57 -9.33
N PRO A 102 -16.58 -10.88 -9.29
CA PRO A 102 -15.18 -11.34 -9.21
C PRO A 102 -14.30 -10.83 -10.36
N VAL A 103 -14.88 -10.65 -11.55
CA VAL A 103 -14.17 -10.12 -12.74
C VAL A 103 -13.81 -8.65 -12.52
N SER A 104 -14.77 -7.84 -12.07
CA SER A 104 -14.54 -6.43 -11.75
C SER A 104 -13.48 -6.27 -10.68
N LEU A 105 -13.58 -7.03 -9.58
CA LEU A 105 -12.58 -7.02 -8.49
C LEU A 105 -11.18 -7.39 -8.98
N THR A 106 -11.07 -8.35 -9.89
CA THR A 106 -9.78 -8.76 -10.46
C THR A 106 -9.18 -7.63 -11.30
N ILE A 107 -9.98 -6.98 -12.15
CA ILE A 107 -9.52 -5.88 -13.00
C ILE A 107 -9.11 -4.67 -12.15
N LEU A 108 -9.94 -4.28 -11.18
CA LEU A 108 -9.63 -3.18 -10.26
C LEU A 108 -8.39 -3.49 -9.42
N GLY A 109 -8.25 -4.72 -8.94
CA GLY A 109 -7.06 -5.18 -8.23
C GLY A 109 -5.79 -5.13 -9.07
N LEU A 110 -5.89 -5.45 -10.38
CA LEU A 110 -4.78 -5.35 -11.32
C LEU A 110 -4.33 -3.89 -11.49
N PHE A 111 -5.28 -2.97 -11.73
CA PHE A 111 -4.97 -1.55 -11.82
C PHE A 111 -4.36 -1.00 -10.53
N CYS A 112 -4.95 -1.35 -9.38
CA CYS A 112 -4.39 -1.00 -8.07
C CYS A 112 -2.93 -1.45 -7.95
N ALA A 113 -2.67 -2.72 -8.25
CA ALA A 113 -1.32 -3.29 -8.17
C ALA A 113 -0.33 -2.58 -9.12
N LEU A 114 -0.78 -2.21 -10.33
CA LEU A 114 0.04 -1.46 -11.29
C LEU A 114 0.41 -0.07 -10.77
N PHE A 115 -0.56 0.72 -10.28
CA PHE A 115 -0.28 2.05 -9.74
C PHE A 115 0.65 2.01 -8.53
N VAL A 116 0.43 1.08 -7.59
CA VAL A 116 1.32 0.90 -6.44
C VAL A 116 2.70 0.43 -6.89
N ALA A 117 2.78 -0.49 -7.85
CA ALA A 117 4.06 -0.94 -8.41
C ALA A 117 4.83 0.20 -9.07
N PHE A 118 4.15 1.07 -9.84
CA PHE A 118 4.77 2.27 -10.42
C PHE A 118 5.23 3.25 -9.34
N ALA A 119 4.42 3.51 -8.32
CA ALA A 119 4.81 4.36 -7.19
C ALA A 119 6.09 3.86 -6.53
N VAL A 120 6.17 2.56 -6.26
CA VAL A 120 7.31 1.91 -5.62
C VAL A 120 8.54 1.87 -6.54
N PHE A 121 8.35 1.53 -7.82
CA PHE A 121 9.44 1.43 -8.79
C PHE A 121 10.05 2.79 -9.11
N VAL A 122 9.21 3.76 -9.48
CA VAL A 122 9.66 5.13 -9.79
C VAL A 122 10.20 5.83 -8.54
N GLY A 123 9.52 5.70 -7.41
CA GLY A 123 9.99 6.22 -6.12
C GLY A 123 11.35 5.65 -5.72
N GLY A 124 11.59 4.35 -5.96
CA GLY A 124 12.89 3.72 -5.70
C GLY A 124 14.01 4.22 -6.61
N ILE A 125 13.73 4.44 -7.91
CA ILE A 125 14.69 5.02 -8.85
C ILE A 125 15.00 6.48 -8.47
N ARG A 126 13.96 7.25 -8.15
CA ARG A 126 14.07 8.70 -7.84
C ARG A 126 14.70 8.96 -6.48
N GLN A 127 14.79 7.98 -5.60
CA GLN A 127 15.50 8.09 -4.33
C GLN A 127 16.95 8.61 -4.53
N LYS A 128 17.60 8.21 -5.63
CA LYS A 128 18.95 8.67 -6.00
C LYS A 128 18.98 10.14 -6.48
N GLN A 129 17.85 10.70 -6.88
CA GLN A 129 17.73 12.07 -7.40
C GLN A 129 17.31 13.09 -6.32
N GLY A 130 17.07 12.64 -5.11
CA GLY A 130 16.70 13.45 -3.97
C GLY A 130 15.32 13.09 -3.36
N THR A 131 15.20 13.37 -2.08
CA THR A 131 14.01 13.02 -1.30
C THR A 131 12.73 13.66 -1.83
N PHE A 132 12.80 14.91 -2.29
CA PHE A 132 11.64 15.63 -2.81
C PHE A 132 11.07 14.96 -4.08
N ALA A 133 11.93 14.57 -5.02
CA ALA A 133 11.49 13.88 -6.23
C ALA A 133 10.84 12.52 -5.89
N GLN A 134 11.41 11.79 -4.95
CA GLN A 134 10.83 10.53 -4.48
C GLN A 134 9.44 10.75 -3.89
N ILE A 135 9.26 11.69 -2.98
CA ILE A 135 7.97 12.02 -2.35
C ILE A 135 6.93 12.39 -3.41
N PHE A 136 7.30 13.28 -4.33
CA PHE A 136 6.41 13.77 -5.38
C PHE A 136 5.89 12.64 -6.27
N TYR A 137 6.75 11.75 -6.76
CA TYR A 137 6.32 10.66 -7.65
C TYR A 137 5.52 9.59 -6.90
N VAL A 138 5.89 9.23 -5.68
CA VAL A 138 5.09 8.28 -4.87
C VAL A 138 3.71 8.84 -4.60
N TRP A 139 3.62 10.10 -4.21
CA TRP A 139 2.35 10.78 -4.00
C TRP A 139 1.51 10.85 -5.28
N LEU A 140 2.10 11.25 -6.41
CA LEU A 140 1.41 11.38 -7.70
C LEU A 140 0.74 10.06 -8.11
N PHE A 141 1.44 8.94 -8.04
CA PHE A 141 0.89 7.65 -8.43
C PHE A 141 -0.17 7.14 -7.44
N ILE A 142 -0.03 7.41 -6.16
CA ILE A 142 -1.03 7.02 -5.16
C ILE A 142 -2.29 7.86 -5.28
N THR A 143 -2.18 9.18 -5.46
CA THR A 143 -3.36 10.05 -5.64
C THR A 143 -4.09 9.78 -6.94
N ALA A 144 -3.39 9.41 -8.01
CA ALA A 144 -4.01 9.05 -9.28
C ALA A 144 -4.88 7.79 -9.18
N PHE A 145 -4.64 6.94 -8.17
CA PHE A 145 -5.39 5.70 -7.96
C PHE A 145 -6.60 5.88 -7.03
N VAL A 146 -6.59 6.82 -6.11
CA VAL A 146 -7.64 7.07 -5.10
C VAL A 146 -8.77 7.92 -5.66
#